data_443a6056fb8485e14202e5f5a749aefc
#
_entry.id   443a6056fb8485e14202e5f5a749aefc
#
_cell.length_a   1.000
_cell.length_b   1.000
_cell.length_c   1.000
_cell.angle_alpha   90.00
_cell.angle_beta   90.00
_cell.angle_gamma   90.00
#
_symmetry.space_group_name_H-M   'P 1'
#
loop_
_entity.id
_entity.type
_entity.pdbx_description
1 polymer ?
#
loop_
_entity_poly.entity_id
_entity_poly.type
_entity_poly.pdbx_seq_one_letter_code
_entity_poly.pdbx_strand_id
1 'polypeptide(L)'
;MFRLGDGLRKSMGDPRSSGSIVYDLVMIASGKLQLMLGGWAAPWDYAGGILIVQEAGGYVMAPDMNEDGVLTDEWLPFRTFDRRYEPTPNTMRRLRRWVRPVLAGSQDIVTFAANDLKPRRGSILDRVKRAFLGVKQI
;
A
#
# COMPACT_ATOMS: atom_id res chain seq x y z
N MET A 1 3.17 5.42 8.29
CA MET A 1 3.26 6.55 7.34
C MET A 1 4.62 6.48 6.68
N PHE A 2 4.71 6.63 5.36
CA PHE A 2 5.97 6.63 4.61
C PHE A 2 6.57 8.04 4.55
N ARG A 3 7.87 8.08 4.38
CA ARG A 3 8.63 9.30 4.09
C ARG A 3 9.04 9.24 2.63
N LEU A 4 8.78 10.31 1.89
CA LEU A 4 9.27 10.46 0.52
C LEU A 4 10.78 10.67 0.54
N GLY A 5 11.51 9.95 -0.27
CA GLY A 5 12.91 10.20 -0.53
C GLY A 5 13.11 11.45 -1.40
N ASP A 6 14.38 11.78 -1.63
CA ASP A 6 14.71 12.99 -2.38
C ASP A 6 14.41 12.86 -3.88
N GLY A 7 14.45 11.65 -4.41
CA GLY A 7 14.10 11.35 -5.80
C GLY A 7 12.64 11.69 -6.08
N LEU A 8 11.72 11.13 -5.31
CA LEU A 8 10.30 11.42 -5.43
C LEU A 8 9.99 12.91 -5.21
N ARG A 9 10.59 13.53 -4.19
CA ARG A 9 10.37 14.96 -3.90
C ARG A 9 10.74 15.87 -5.06
N LYS A 10 11.81 15.53 -5.80
CA LYS A 10 12.28 16.32 -6.94
C LYS A 10 11.50 16.05 -8.22
N SER A 11 10.99 14.83 -8.37
CA SER A 11 10.33 14.37 -9.59
C SER A 11 8.80 14.50 -9.52
N MET A 12 8.25 14.60 -8.33
CA MET A 12 6.82 14.75 -8.12
C MET A 12 6.34 16.15 -8.52
N GLY A 13 5.26 16.20 -9.28
CA GLY A 13 4.44 17.39 -9.40
C GLY A 13 3.63 17.66 -8.11
N ASP A 14 2.62 18.48 -8.21
CA ASP A 14 1.75 18.77 -7.07
C ASP A 14 0.96 17.52 -6.63
N PRO A 15 1.09 17.08 -5.37
CA PRO A 15 0.29 15.97 -4.88
C PRO A 15 -1.19 16.38 -4.80
N ARG A 16 -2.06 15.48 -5.22
CA ARG A 16 -3.51 15.64 -5.15
C ARG A 16 -4.10 14.57 -4.25
N SER A 17 -5.18 14.90 -3.58
CA SER A 17 -5.98 13.95 -2.84
C SER A 17 -7.44 14.14 -3.23
N SER A 18 -8.02 13.13 -3.88
CA SER A 18 -9.43 13.15 -4.25
C SER A 18 -10.35 12.75 -3.09
N GLY A 19 -9.79 12.08 -2.09
CA GLY A 19 -10.54 11.48 -1.00
C GLY A 19 -11.21 10.13 -1.37
N SER A 20 -11.00 9.62 -2.59
CA SER A 20 -11.55 8.34 -3.05
C SER A 20 -10.48 7.48 -3.71
N ILE A 21 -10.12 6.37 -3.06
CA ILE A 21 -9.13 5.41 -3.54
C ILE A 21 -9.53 4.84 -4.91
N VAL A 22 -10.80 4.47 -5.07
CA VAL A 22 -11.31 3.90 -6.32
C VAL A 22 -11.21 4.91 -7.44
N TYR A 23 -11.57 6.17 -7.19
CA TYR A 23 -11.43 7.24 -8.17
C TYR A 23 -9.98 7.43 -8.61
N ASP A 24 -9.03 7.48 -7.66
CA ASP A 24 -7.62 7.64 -7.97
C ASP A 24 -7.09 6.46 -8.80
N LEU A 25 -7.48 5.22 -8.47
CA LEU A 25 -7.11 4.02 -9.24
C LEU A 25 -7.68 4.06 -10.68
N VAL A 26 -8.92 4.52 -10.86
CA VAL A 26 -9.50 4.71 -12.19
C VAL A 26 -8.75 5.79 -12.98
N MET A 27 -8.32 6.86 -12.32
CA MET A 27 -7.50 7.90 -12.97
C MET A 27 -6.11 7.39 -13.37
N ILE A 28 -5.50 6.49 -12.59
CA ILE A 28 -4.28 5.76 -12.96
C ILE A 28 -4.54 4.88 -14.20
N ALA A 29 -5.57 4.05 -14.17
CA ALA A 29 -5.92 3.15 -15.26
C ALA A 29 -6.21 3.90 -16.57
N SER A 30 -6.78 5.09 -16.48
CA SER A 30 -7.05 5.97 -17.64
C SER A 30 -5.86 6.82 -18.08
N GLY A 31 -4.69 6.69 -17.45
CA GLY A 31 -3.48 7.45 -17.77
C GLY A 31 -3.52 8.94 -17.37
N LYS A 32 -4.53 9.37 -16.62
CA LYS A 32 -4.68 10.77 -16.17
C LYS A 32 -3.83 11.10 -14.95
N LEU A 33 -3.53 10.11 -14.11
CA LEU A 33 -2.55 10.20 -13.04
C LEU A 33 -1.41 9.21 -13.31
N GLN A 34 -0.19 9.60 -12.96
CA GLN A 34 1.00 8.78 -13.18
C GLN A 34 1.30 7.85 -12.03
N LEU A 35 1.09 8.31 -10.81
CA LEU A 35 1.39 7.57 -9.59
C LEU A 35 0.31 7.83 -8.54
N MET A 36 -0.15 6.77 -7.90
CA MET A 36 -0.95 6.82 -6.70
C MET A 36 -0.21 6.17 -5.54
N LEU A 37 -0.14 6.85 -4.41
CA LEU A 37 0.17 6.25 -3.11
C LEU A 37 -1.11 6.21 -2.29
N GLY A 38 -1.77 5.09 -2.29
CA GLY A 38 -2.96 4.85 -1.48
C GLY A 38 -2.61 4.74 0.00
N GLY A 39 -3.50 5.22 0.86
CA GLY A 39 -3.36 5.16 2.30
C GLY A 39 -3.64 3.77 2.89
N TRP A 40 -3.77 3.75 4.20
CA TRP A 40 -4.19 2.56 4.95
C TRP A 40 -5.68 2.31 4.73
N ALA A 41 -6.01 1.36 3.89
CA ALA A 41 -7.39 1.03 3.56
C ALA A 41 -7.59 -0.48 3.48
N ALA A 42 -8.84 -0.90 3.51
CA ALA A 42 -9.23 -2.30 3.51
C ALA A 42 -9.31 -2.87 2.07
N PRO A 43 -9.35 -4.21 1.92
CA PRO A 43 -9.41 -4.83 0.60
C PRO A 43 -10.59 -4.36 -0.26
N TRP A 44 -11.73 -4.12 0.34
CA TRP A 44 -12.93 -3.67 -0.40
C TRP A 44 -12.82 -2.27 -0.98
N ASP A 45 -11.93 -1.43 -0.41
CA ASP A 45 -11.63 -0.09 -0.96
C ASP A 45 -10.70 -0.18 -2.17
N TYR A 46 -9.92 -1.25 -2.28
CA TYR A 46 -8.89 -1.41 -3.30
C TYR A 46 -9.26 -2.39 -4.41
N ALA A 47 -10.03 -3.45 -4.11
CA ALA A 47 -10.11 -4.64 -4.96
C ALA A 47 -10.56 -4.33 -6.40
N GLY A 48 -11.65 -3.59 -6.56
CA GLY A 48 -12.15 -3.22 -7.88
C GLY A 48 -11.19 -2.32 -8.66
N GLY A 49 -10.63 -1.33 -7.98
CA GLY A 49 -9.69 -0.38 -8.59
C GLY A 49 -8.37 -1.02 -8.99
N ILE A 50 -7.81 -1.91 -8.16
CA ILE A 50 -6.60 -2.66 -8.48
C ILE A 50 -6.81 -3.52 -9.72
N LEU A 51 -7.93 -4.23 -9.81
CA LEU A 51 -8.25 -5.03 -10.99
C LEU A 51 -8.29 -4.17 -12.25
N ILE A 52 -8.97 -3.03 -12.20
CA ILE A 52 -9.07 -2.10 -13.34
C ILE A 52 -7.66 -1.61 -13.77
N VAL A 53 -6.79 -1.27 -12.82
CA VAL A 53 -5.41 -0.84 -13.11
C VAL A 53 -4.63 -1.97 -13.79
N GLN A 54 -4.73 -3.20 -13.29
CA GLN A 54 -4.02 -4.35 -13.85
C GLN A 54 -4.51 -4.71 -15.25
N GLU A 55 -5.83 -4.71 -15.50
CA GLU A 55 -6.42 -4.95 -16.81
C GLU A 55 -6.07 -3.85 -17.82
N ALA A 56 -5.85 -2.63 -17.35
CA ALA A 56 -5.36 -1.51 -18.18
C ALA A 56 -3.84 -1.56 -18.45
N GLY A 57 -3.14 -2.61 -17.99
CA GLY A 57 -1.68 -2.74 -18.14
C GLY A 57 -0.86 -1.95 -17.12
N GLY A 58 -1.49 -1.42 -16.10
CA GLY A 58 -0.82 -0.76 -14.98
C GLY A 58 -0.21 -1.75 -14.00
N TYR A 59 0.64 -1.24 -13.12
CA TYR A 59 1.39 -2.00 -12.14
C TYR A 59 1.03 -1.59 -10.72
N VAL A 60 0.91 -2.57 -9.83
CA VAL A 60 0.51 -2.34 -8.44
C VAL A 60 1.49 -3.03 -7.51
N MET A 61 1.95 -2.33 -6.47
CA MET A 61 2.78 -2.87 -5.40
C MET A 61 2.18 -2.56 -4.04
N ALA A 62 2.45 -3.45 -3.09
CA ALA A 62 2.14 -3.25 -1.68
C ALA A 62 3.36 -3.63 -0.83
N PRO A 63 3.58 -2.99 0.32
CA PRO A 63 4.71 -3.34 1.18
C PRO A 63 4.51 -4.74 1.75
N ASP A 64 5.63 -5.46 1.90
CA ASP A 64 5.62 -6.76 2.55
C ASP A 64 5.38 -6.61 4.07
N MET A 65 4.98 -7.71 4.67
CA MET A 65 4.71 -7.79 6.10
C MET A 65 5.41 -9.03 6.65
N ASN A 66 6.20 -8.84 7.69
CA ASN A 66 6.85 -9.95 8.38
C ASN A 66 5.83 -10.81 9.16
N GLU A 67 6.31 -11.89 9.76
CA GLU A 67 5.49 -12.82 10.54
C GLU A 67 4.79 -12.16 11.74
N ASP A 68 5.38 -11.11 12.29
CA ASP A 68 4.83 -10.33 13.42
C ASP A 68 3.77 -9.31 12.97
N GLY A 69 3.44 -9.24 11.69
CA GLY A 69 2.48 -8.29 11.14
C GLY A 69 3.01 -6.86 11.02
N VAL A 70 4.34 -6.69 11.03
CA VAL A 70 4.99 -5.39 10.84
C VAL A 70 5.36 -5.22 9.37
N LEU A 71 5.05 -4.05 8.80
CA LEU A 71 5.47 -3.73 7.44
C LEU A 71 6.98 -3.65 7.34
N THR A 72 7.51 -4.29 6.32
CA THR A 72 8.93 -4.19 5.94
C THR A 72 9.16 -2.99 5.03
N ASP A 73 10.43 -2.73 4.72
CA ASP A 73 10.83 -1.69 3.76
C ASP A 73 10.71 -2.20 2.31
N GLU A 74 10.34 -3.47 2.14
CA GLU A 74 10.25 -4.11 0.83
C GLU A 74 8.85 -3.97 0.24
N TRP A 75 8.79 -3.46 -0.98
CA TRP A 75 7.57 -3.39 -1.77
C TRP A 75 7.55 -4.54 -2.78
N LEU A 76 6.48 -5.30 -2.76
CA LEU A 76 6.31 -6.45 -3.64
C LEU A 76 5.19 -6.23 -4.65
N PRO A 77 5.28 -6.82 -5.85
CA PRO A 77 4.17 -6.85 -6.80
C PRO A 77 2.91 -7.36 -6.13
N PHE A 78 1.83 -6.59 -6.26
CA PHE A 78 0.55 -7.00 -5.71
C PHE A 78 -0.04 -8.14 -6.53
N ARG A 79 -0.31 -9.26 -5.88
CA ARG A 79 -0.93 -10.45 -6.51
C ARG A 79 -2.26 -10.81 -5.85
N THR A 80 -2.37 -10.66 -4.55
CA THR A 80 -3.53 -11.06 -3.78
C THR A 80 -3.56 -10.37 -2.42
N PHE A 81 -4.75 -10.20 -1.87
CA PHE A 81 -4.94 -9.71 -0.50
C PHE A 81 -4.59 -10.76 0.57
N ASP A 82 -4.60 -12.03 0.21
CA ASP A 82 -4.20 -13.14 1.10
C ASP A 82 -3.27 -14.10 0.36
N ARG A 83 -2.03 -14.19 0.79
CA ARG A 83 -1.03 -15.12 0.21
C ARG A 83 -1.40 -16.60 0.40
N ARG A 84 -2.26 -16.89 1.36
CA ARG A 84 -2.72 -18.25 1.69
C ARG A 84 -4.19 -18.39 1.36
N TYR A 85 -4.59 -18.02 0.13
CA TYR A 85 -5.98 -18.13 -0.26
C TYR A 85 -6.45 -19.60 -0.21
N GLU A 86 -6.95 -19.95 0.95
CA GLU A 86 -7.78 -21.13 1.16
C GLU A 86 -9.16 -20.65 1.57
N PRO A 87 -10.25 -21.10 0.94
CA PRO A 87 -11.61 -20.67 1.28
C PRO A 87 -12.04 -21.27 2.63
N THR A 88 -11.45 -20.79 3.69
CA THR A 88 -11.76 -21.18 5.06
C THR A 88 -12.47 -20.07 5.80
N PRO A 89 -13.21 -20.35 6.89
CA PRO A 89 -13.81 -19.31 7.74
C PRO A 89 -12.79 -18.26 8.23
N ASN A 90 -11.52 -18.65 8.34
CA ASN A 90 -10.44 -17.76 8.74
C ASN A 90 -9.99 -16.81 7.63
N THR A 91 -10.26 -17.11 6.36
CA THR A 91 -9.90 -16.26 5.21
C THR A 91 -10.56 -14.90 5.32
N MET A 92 -11.85 -14.84 5.60
CA MET A 92 -12.59 -13.59 5.78
C MET A 92 -12.06 -12.76 6.95
N ARG A 93 -11.66 -13.43 8.04
CA ARG A 93 -11.03 -12.76 9.18
C ARG A 93 -9.67 -12.17 8.82
N ARG A 94 -8.84 -12.87 8.03
CA ARG A 94 -7.56 -12.37 7.54
C ARG A 94 -7.74 -11.21 6.57
N LEU A 95 -8.66 -11.31 5.61
CA LEU A 95 -8.97 -10.24 4.68
C LEU A 95 -9.41 -8.95 5.39
N ARG A 96 -10.25 -9.05 6.40
CA ARG A 96 -10.68 -7.88 7.21
C ARG A 96 -9.52 -7.21 7.97
N ARG A 97 -8.45 -7.94 8.25
CA ARG A 97 -7.24 -7.42 8.92
C ARG A 97 -6.19 -6.90 7.95
N TRP A 98 -6.38 -7.14 6.65
CA TRP A 98 -5.49 -6.60 5.65
C TRP A 98 -5.76 -5.10 5.51
N VAL A 99 -4.86 -4.28 6.04
CA VAL A 99 -4.90 -2.82 5.93
C VAL A 99 -3.49 -2.36 5.60
N ARG A 100 -3.26 -1.98 4.34
CA ARG A 100 -1.93 -1.62 3.83
C ARG A 100 -2.03 -0.47 2.84
N PRO A 101 -0.96 0.32 2.69
CA PRO A 101 -0.84 1.25 1.58
C PRO A 101 -0.57 0.48 0.27
N VAL A 102 -0.90 1.11 -0.85
CA VAL A 102 -0.71 0.55 -2.19
C VAL A 102 -0.08 1.62 -3.08
N LEU A 103 0.89 1.22 -3.90
CA LEU A 103 1.39 2.00 -5.04
C LEU A 103 0.73 1.51 -6.32
N ALA A 104 0.29 2.42 -7.17
CA ALA A 104 -0.25 2.11 -8.49
C ALA A 104 0.21 3.13 -9.53
N GLY A 105 0.49 2.67 -10.76
CA GLY A 105 0.97 3.49 -11.88
C GLY A 105 1.56 2.63 -12.99
N SER A 106 2.42 3.20 -13.83
CA SER A 106 3.25 2.41 -14.73
C SER A 106 4.32 1.65 -13.93
N GLN A 107 4.83 0.54 -14.47
CA GLN A 107 5.81 -0.30 -13.78
C GLN A 107 7.06 0.50 -13.37
N ASP A 108 7.57 1.33 -14.26
CA ASP A 108 8.79 2.12 -14.01
C ASP A 108 8.59 3.13 -12.88
N ILE A 109 7.46 3.86 -12.91
CA ILE A 109 7.15 4.88 -11.90
C ILE A 109 6.89 4.22 -10.54
N VAL A 110 6.16 3.12 -10.50
CA VAL A 110 5.85 2.40 -9.25
C VAL A 110 7.13 1.80 -8.65
N THR A 111 8.00 1.20 -9.48
CA THR A 111 9.28 0.66 -9.02
C THR A 111 10.21 1.75 -8.51
N PHE A 112 10.29 2.88 -9.21
CA PHE A 112 11.05 4.05 -8.75
C PHE A 112 10.52 4.55 -7.40
N ALA A 113 9.21 4.71 -7.28
CA ALA A 113 8.58 5.17 -6.04
C ALA A 113 8.79 4.19 -4.87
N ALA A 114 8.67 2.89 -5.13
CA ALA A 114 8.89 1.84 -4.13
C ALA A 114 10.31 1.90 -3.54
N ASN A 115 11.32 2.14 -4.37
CA ASN A 115 12.72 2.24 -3.95
C ASN A 115 13.02 3.52 -3.14
N ASP A 116 12.26 4.58 -3.37
CA ASP A 116 12.47 5.89 -2.73
C ASP A 116 11.53 6.14 -1.53
N LEU A 117 10.51 5.31 -1.34
CA LEU A 117 9.63 5.35 -0.18
C LEU A 117 10.22 4.56 0.99
N LYS A 118 10.43 5.23 2.10
CA LYS A 118 10.91 4.60 3.33
C LYS A 118 9.85 4.65 4.42
N PRO A 119 9.59 3.56 5.14
CA PRO A 119 8.71 3.61 6.27
C PRO A 119 9.24 4.62 7.28
N ARG A 120 8.36 5.42 7.80
CA ARG A 120 8.68 6.33 8.91
C ARG A 120 8.95 5.45 10.12
N ARG A 121 10.21 5.26 10.48
CA ARG A 121 10.58 4.58 11.72
C ARG A 121 9.85 5.30 12.85
N GLY A 122 8.94 4.59 13.52
CA GLY A 122 8.28 5.13 14.70
C GLY A 122 9.32 5.65 15.68
N SER A 123 9.01 6.75 16.35
CA SER A 123 9.83 7.29 17.42
C SER A 123 10.21 6.16 18.38
N ILE A 124 11.39 6.23 19.02
CA ILE A 124 11.81 5.32 20.10
C ILE A 124 10.68 5.19 21.14
N LEU A 125 9.94 6.26 21.39
CA LEU A 125 8.76 6.31 22.24
C LEU A 125 7.61 5.39 21.73
N ASP A 126 7.40 5.24 20.42
CA ASP A 126 6.38 4.34 19.85
C ASP A 126 6.82 2.88 19.95
N ARG A 127 8.13 2.60 19.89
CA ARG A 127 8.69 1.27 20.16
C ARG A 127 8.55 0.89 21.63
N VAL A 128 8.85 1.83 22.53
CA VAL A 128 8.73 1.65 23.97
C VAL A 128 7.25 1.47 24.37
N LYS A 129 6.33 2.28 23.83
CA LYS A 129 4.89 2.12 24.07
C LYS A 129 4.37 0.76 23.61
N ARG A 130 4.79 0.26 22.44
CA ARG A 130 4.38 -1.08 21.97
C ARG A 130 4.96 -2.20 22.84
N ALA A 131 6.20 -2.06 23.30
CA ALA A 131 6.84 -3.04 24.17
C ALA A 131 6.23 -3.07 25.58
N PHE A 132 5.86 -1.90 26.14
CA PHE A 132 5.36 -1.80 27.51
C PHE A 132 3.84 -1.94 27.64
N LEU A 133 3.06 -1.56 26.63
CA LEU A 133 1.61 -1.54 26.74
C LEU A 133 0.92 -2.81 26.20
N GLY A 134 1.66 -3.77 25.68
CA GLY A 134 1.10 -5.08 25.28
C GLY A 134 -0.13 -4.97 24.39
N VAL A 135 -0.29 -3.89 23.63
CA VAL A 135 -1.48 -3.65 22.82
C VAL A 135 -1.47 -4.65 21.67
N LYS A 136 -2.04 -5.82 21.93
CA LYS A 136 -2.57 -6.68 20.87
C LYS A 136 -3.57 -5.83 20.09
N GLN A 137 -3.24 -5.48 18.87
CA GLN A 137 -4.23 -4.95 17.95
C GLN A 137 -5.32 -6.02 17.80
N ILE A 138 -6.49 -5.69 18.32
CA ILE A 138 -7.71 -6.47 18.17
C ILE A 138 -8.17 -6.35 16.72
#